data_d35e33ab95203066fa2aca2d3320f12a
#
_entry.id   d35e33ab95203066fa2aca2d3320f12a
#
_cell.length_a   1.000
_cell.length_b   1.000
_cell.length_c   1.000
_cell.angle_alpha   90.00
_cell.angle_beta   90.00
_cell.angle_gamma   90.00
#
_symmetry.space_group_name_H-M   'P 1'
#
loop_
_entity.id
_entity.type
_entity.pdbx_description
1 polymer ?
#
loop_
_entity_poly.entity_id
_entity_poly.type
_entity_poly.pdbx_seq_one_letter_code
_entity_poly.pdbx_strand_id
1 'polypeptide(L)'
;MWLMFIGILRIDLYMEGNRSLKDKRQTLKSLIHRAKSRFNNISIAEVDSNDLWNKATIGISFVSNEKRHVNSMLDHVTDFIDSTGIVQMGSRELEIINI
;
A
#
# COMPACT_ATOMS: atom_id res chain seq x y z
N MET A 1 -18.67 -17.15 18.38
CA MET A 1 -18.19 -15.76 18.34
C MET A 1 -17.55 -15.48 16.97
N TRP A 2 -17.87 -14.36 16.41
CA TRP A 2 -17.30 -13.93 15.12
C TRP A 2 -16.13 -13.00 15.38
N LEU A 3 -14.99 -13.30 14.79
CA LEU A 3 -13.84 -12.41 14.84
C LEU A 3 -13.43 -12.04 13.41
N MET A 4 -13.53 -10.76 13.14
CA MET A 4 -13.04 -10.22 11.88
C MET A 4 -12.21 -8.98 12.15
N PHE A 5 -11.00 -8.98 11.69
CA PHE A 5 -10.09 -7.85 11.79
C PHE A 5 -9.80 -7.31 10.39
N ILE A 6 -9.91 -6.02 10.25
CA ILE A 6 -9.60 -5.32 9.00
C ILE A 6 -8.41 -4.42 9.26
N GLY A 7 -7.31 -4.70 8.60
CA GLY A 7 -6.16 -3.81 8.61
C GLY A 7 -6.27 -2.78 7.51
N ILE A 8 -6.01 -1.52 7.86
CA ILE A 8 -6.02 -0.40 6.92
C ILE A 8 -4.67 0.27 7.03
N LEU A 9 -3.99 0.39 5.89
CA LEU A 9 -2.66 0.99 5.80
C LEU A 9 -2.71 2.11 4.78
N ARG A 10 -2.20 3.28 5.16
CA ARG A 10 -2.07 4.44 4.28
C ARG A 10 -0.61 4.84 4.24
N ILE A 11 -0.04 4.92 3.03
CA ILE A 11 1.38 5.22 2.84
C ILE A 11 1.54 6.31 1.81
N ASP A 12 2.34 7.33 2.13
CA ASP A 12 2.81 8.30 1.16
C ASP A 12 4.06 7.74 0.46
N LEU A 13 4.06 7.81 -0.86
CA LEU A 13 5.16 7.35 -1.70
C LEU A 13 5.70 8.51 -2.53
N TYR A 14 7.00 8.64 -2.63
CA TYR A 14 7.66 9.67 -3.42
C TYR A 14 8.43 9.03 -4.58
N MET A 15 8.36 9.67 -5.75
CA MET A 15 8.90 9.16 -7.00
C MET A 15 9.75 10.23 -7.66
N GLU A 16 11.04 10.27 -7.34
CA GLU A 16 11.94 11.33 -7.80
C GLU A 16 12.18 11.34 -9.30
N GLY A 17 12.17 10.18 -9.95
CA GLY A 17 12.46 10.06 -11.36
C GLY A 17 11.32 10.43 -12.30
N ASN A 18 10.12 10.64 -11.78
CA ASN A 18 8.95 10.94 -12.60
C ASN A 18 8.95 12.39 -13.07
N ARG A 19 8.49 12.61 -14.30
CA ARG A 19 8.42 13.93 -14.92
C ARG A 19 7.02 14.29 -15.38
N SER A 20 6.03 13.39 -15.19
CA SER A 20 4.65 13.61 -15.66
C SER A 20 3.70 12.69 -14.90
N LEU A 21 2.40 12.98 -15.01
CA LEU A 21 1.36 12.09 -14.49
C LEU A 21 1.37 10.73 -15.21
N LYS A 22 1.76 10.70 -16.48
CA LYS A 22 1.87 9.45 -17.22
C LYS A 22 2.94 8.56 -16.60
N ASP A 23 4.10 9.11 -16.29
CA ASP A 23 5.18 8.38 -15.62
C ASP A 23 4.72 7.81 -14.29
N LYS A 24 4.02 8.64 -13.49
CA LYS A 24 3.48 8.23 -12.20
C LYS A 24 2.51 7.07 -12.34
N ARG A 25 1.58 7.15 -13.30
CA ARG A 25 0.59 6.09 -13.51
C ARG A 25 1.25 4.77 -13.88
N GLN A 26 2.29 4.82 -14.72
CA GLN A 26 3.05 3.62 -15.08
C GLN A 26 3.78 3.02 -13.88
N THR A 27 4.41 3.86 -13.08
CA THR A 27 5.11 3.44 -11.86
C THR A 27 4.16 2.80 -10.87
N LEU A 28 3.03 3.45 -10.58
CA LEU A 28 2.03 2.91 -9.66
C LEU A 28 1.40 1.62 -10.16
N LYS A 29 1.07 1.55 -11.45
CA LYS A 29 0.51 0.35 -12.04
C LYS A 29 1.44 -0.84 -11.87
N SER A 30 2.73 -0.63 -12.13
CA SER A 30 3.75 -1.66 -11.93
C SER A 30 3.85 -2.08 -10.48
N LEU A 31 3.92 -1.12 -9.56
CA LEU A 31 4.04 -1.38 -8.14
C LEU A 31 2.84 -2.14 -7.60
N ILE A 32 1.63 -1.70 -7.94
CA ILE A 32 0.38 -2.34 -7.51
C ILE A 32 0.30 -3.77 -8.06
N HIS A 33 0.65 -3.95 -9.32
CA HIS A 33 0.65 -5.28 -9.94
C HIS A 33 1.60 -6.22 -9.22
N ARG A 34 2.81 -5.77 -8.92
CA ARG A 34 3.81 -6.57 -8.20
C ARG A 34 3.36 -6.91 -6.79
N ALA A 35 2.76 -5.95 -6.08
CA ALA A 35 2.23 -6.19 -4.74
C ALA A 35 1.11 -7.22 -4.75
N LYS A 36 0.17 -7.12 -5.69
CA LYS A 36 -0.93 -8.07 -5.83
C LYS A 36 -0.45 -9.46 -6.23
N SER A 37 0.61 -9.56 -7.00
CA SER A 37 1.21 -10.85 -7.37
C SER A 37 1.87 -11.52 -6.18
N ARG A 38 2.42 -10.73 -5.26
CA ARG A 38 3.09 -11.22 -4.06
C ARG A 38 2.12 -11.56 -2.94
N PHE A 39 1.06 -10.76 -2.78
CA PHE A 39 0.10 -10.87 -1.68
C PHE A 39 -1.30 -11.03 -2.24
N ASN A 40 -1.89 -12.20 -2.05
CA ASN A 40 -3.15 -12.57 -2.70
C ASN A 40 -4.38 -11.92 -2.09
N ASN A 41 -4.32 -11.53 -0.82
CA ASN A 41 -5.50 -11.13 -0.08
C ASN A 41 -5.46 -9.67 0.35
N ILE A 42 -4.93 -8.80 -0.52
CA ILE A 42 -4.91 -7.37 -0.26
C ILE A 42 -5.73 -6.63 -1.31
N SER A 43 -6.31 -5.51 -0.87
CA SER A 43 -6.86 -4.50 -1.75
C SER A 43 -5.94 -3.29 -1.69
N ILE A 44 -5.57 -2.73 -2.84
CA ILE A 44 -4.63 -1.61 -2.92
C ILE A 44 -5.06 -0.63 -3.98
N ALA A 45 -5.05 0.67 -3.65
CA ALA A 45 -5.44 1.73 -4.55
C ALA A 45 -4.74 3.04 -4.20
N GLU A 46 -4.60 3.92 -5.19
CA GLU A 46 -4.24 5.31 -4.92
C GLU A 46 -5.46 6.02 -4.33
N VAL A 47 -5.30 6.66 -3.16
CA VAL A 47 -6.41 7.26 -2.43
C VAL A 47 -6.30 8.77 -2.28
N ASP A 48 -5.13 9.36 -2.55
CA ASP A 48 -4.91 10.80 -2.49
C ASP A 48 -3.69 11.17 -3.33
N SER A 49 -3.45 12.49 -3.47
CA SER A 49 -2.33 13.04 -4.24
C SER A 49 -2.41 12.73 -5.74
N ASN A 50 -3.63 12.53 -6.26
CA ASN A 50 -3.85 12.09 -7.63
C ASN A 50 -3.31 13.06 -8.69
N ASP A 51 -3.29 14.36 -8.39
CA ASP A 51 -2.83 15.40 -9.31
C ASP A 51 -1.33 15.64 -9.27
N LEU A 52 -0.63 15.02 -8.32
CA LEU A 52 0.82 15.19 -8.19
C LEU A 52 1.53 14.11 -8.99
N TRP A 53 2.55 14.51 -9.74
CA TRP A 53 3.30 13.58 -10.59
C TRP A 53 4.47 12.89 -9.86
N ASN A 54 4.88 13.42 -8.71
CA ASN A 54 6.03 12.94 -7.93
C ASN A 54 5.67 12.36 -6.58
N LYS A 55 4.37 12.27 -6.28
CA LYS A 55 3.87 11.74 -5.00
C LYS A 55 2.60 10.95 -5.24
N ALA A 56 2.44 9.86 -4.51
CA ALA A 56 1.19 9.11 -4.43
C ALA A 56 0.90 8.79 -2.98
N THR A 57 -0.39 8.78 -2.63
CA THR A 57 -0.84 8.24 -1.35
C THR A 57 -1.65 7.00 -1.65
N ILE A 58 -1.18 5.85 -1.19
CA ILE A 58 -1.88 4.58 -1.42
C ILE A 58 -2.55 4.09 -0.16
N GLY A 59 -3.69 3.43 -0.35
CA GLY A 59 -4.39 2.73 0.71
C GLY A 59 -4.33 1.23 0.44
N ILE A 60 -4.14 0.46 1.50
CA ILE A 60 -4.07 -1.01 1.44
C ILE A 60 -4.96 -1.56 2.55
N SER A 61 -5.74 -2.58 2.25
CA SER A 61 -6.53 -3.27 3.26
C SER A 61 -6.32 -4.77 3.21
N PHE A 62 -6.48 -5.41 4.37
CA PHE A 62 -6.33 -6.84 4.54
C PHE A 62 -7.27 -7.32 5.65
N VAL A 63 -7.95 -8.42 5.40
CA VAL A 63 -8.93 -9.01 6.33
C VAL A 63 -8.43 -10.36 6.81
N SER A 64 -8.57 -10.60 8.11
CA SER A 64 -8.27 -11.89 8.72
C SER A 64 -9.09 -12.07 10.00
N ASN A 65 -9.17 -13.29 10.51
CA ASN A 65 -9.74 -13.58 11.82
C ASN A 65 -8.71 -13.48 12.96
N GLU A 66 -7.50 -12.99 12.66
CA GLU A 66 -6.40 -12.91 13.61
C GLU A 66 -5.71 -11.55 13.51
N LYS A 67 -5.77 -10.78 14.59
CA LYS A 67 -5.19 -9.43 14.62
C LYS A 67 -3.68 -9.44 14.36
N ARG A 68 -2.97 -10.38 14.97
CA ARG A 68 -1.52 -10.51 14.79
C ARG A 68 -1.16 -10.76 13.33
N HIS A 69 -1.96 -11.58 12.65
CA HIS A 69 -1.73 -11.89 11.25
C HIS A 69 -1.96 -10.66 10.36
N VAL A 70 -2.99 -9.85 10.66
CA VAL A 70 -3.24 -8.60 9.96
C VAL A 70 -2.05 -7.67 10.07
N ASN A 71 -1.56 -7.46 11.29
CA ASN A 71 -0.43 -6.56 11.54
C ASN A 71 0.82 -7.05 10.80
N SER A 72 1.12 -8.33 10.90
CA SER A 72 2.28 -8.95 10.26
C SER A 72 2.19 -8.82 8.73
N MET A 73 1.02 -9.07 8.15
CA MET A 73 0.82 -8.98 6.71
C MET A 73 1.06 -7.56 6.19
N LEU A 74 0.51 -6.56 6.89
CA LEU A 74 0.68 -5.17 6.46
C LEU A 74 2.14 -4.70 6.60
N ASP A 75 2.86 -5.20 7.60
CA ASP A 75 4.29 -4.95 7.70
C ASP A 75 5.06 -5.57 6.54
N HIS A 76 4.72 -6.80 6.16
CA HIS A 76 5.34 -7.47 5.01
C HIS A 76 5.06 -6.72 3.70
N VAL A 77 3.84 -6.21 3.51
CA VAL A 77 3.50 -5.41 2.33
C VAL A 77 4.34 -4.13 2.29
N THR A 78 4.46 -3.45 3.42
CA THR A 78 5.28 -2.23 3.55
C THR A 78 6.73 -2.53 3.17
N ASP A 79 7.30 -3.57 3.75
CA ASP A 79 8.69 -3.96 3.50
C ASP A 79 8.91 -4.34 2.03
N PHE A 80 7.94 -5.02 1.43
CA PHE A 80 8.01 -5.35 0.02
C PHE A 80 8.06 -4.11 -0.87
N ILE A 81 7.17 -3.15 -0.62
CA ILE A 81 7.13 -1.89 -1.39
C ILE A 81 8.46 -1.15 -1.27
N ASP A 82 8.98 -1.05 -0.05
CA ASP A 82 10.26 -0.40 0.21
C ASP A 82 11.39 -1.12 -0.52
N SER A 83 11.38 -2.44 -0.54
CA SER A 83 12.43 -3.26 -1.14
C SER A 83 12.49 -3.14 -2.66
N THR A 84 11.43 -2.67 -3.31
CA THR A 84 11.42 -2.56 -4.78
C THR A 84 12.39 -1.50 -5.31
N GLY A 85 12.71 -0.50 -4.49
CA GLY A 85 13.55 0.62 -4.90
C GLY A 85 12.90 1.57 -5.91
N ILE A 86 11.63 1.33 -6.26
CA ILE A 86 10.89 2.14 -7.23
C ILE A 86 10.43 3.47 -6.61
N VAL A 87 10.14 3.46 -5.31
CA VAL A 87 9.58 4.60 -4.59
C VAL A 87 10.35 4.83 -3.30
N GLN A 88 10.26 6.06 -2.78
CA GLN A 88 10.73 6.40 -1.44
C GLN A 88 9.55 6.43 -0.50
N MET A 89 9.71 5.80 0.66
CA MET A 89 8.65 5.73 1.67
C MET A 89 8.53 7.05 2.42
N GLY A 90 7.32 7.57 2.51
CA GLY A 90 6.98 8.72 3.32
C GLY A 90 6.27 8.31 4.60
N SER A 91 5.29 9.10 5.04
CA SER A 91 4.53 8.79 6.23
C SER A 91 3.65 7.56 6.05
N ARG A 92 3.44 6.83 7.15
CA ARG A 92 2.68 5.59 7.18
C ARG A 92 1.73 5.64 8.37
N GLU A 93 0.46 5.31 8.10
CA GLU A 93 -0.56 5.18 9.14
C GLU A 93 -1.19 3.81 9.04
N LEU A 94 -1.33 3.13 10.16
CA LEU A 94 -1.92 1.79 10.23
C LEU A 94 -3.00 1.77 11.30
N GLU A 95 -4.14 1.20 10.97
CA GLU A 95 -5.23 0.99 11.91
C GLU A 95 -5.78 -0.42 11.72
N ILE A 96 -6.15 -1.08 12.81
CA ILE A 96 -6.80 -2.39 12.76
C ILE A 96 -8.16 -2.26 13.43
N ILE A 97 -9.19 -2.58 12.67
CA ILE A 97 -10.58 -2.51 13.11
C ILE A 97 -11.07 -3.92 13.40
N ASN A 98 -11.70 -4.10 14.54
CA ASN A 98 -12.34 -5.35 14.91
C ASN A 98 -13.86 -5.23 14.78
N ILE A 99 -14.45 -6.15 14.04
CA ILE A 99 -15.89 -6.22 13.85
C ILE A 99 -16.40 -7.55 14.36
#